data_6f9a46c11a99c7a385b6f0279926017c
#
_entry.id   6f9a46c11a99c7a385b6f0279926017c
#
_cell.length_a   1.000
_cell.length_b   1.000
_cell.length_c   1.000
_cell.angle_alpha   90.00
_cell.angle_beta   90.00
_cell.angle_gamma   90.00
#
_symmetry.space_group_name_H-M   'P 1'
#
loop_
_entity.id
_entity.type
_entity.pdbx_description
1 polymer ?
#
loop_
_entity_poly.entity_id
_entity_poly.type
_entity_poly.pdbx_seq_one_letter_code
_entity_poly.pdbx_strand_id
1 'polypeptide(L)'
;MATQIVGGWWHGASWNFIIWGGLNGFGQVFNKIWCKRSITFRASAAFILFAASAIIFKNYHIAIFAITAVYFGVLFFGIYSVLIFRLFSQKTYHWLYVAWNVTLTFVFITFTRLFFRAGSNLDPAEANEVAWNTAKNMVQQMGTAWKWDTLGTIAWQHINIILVFIAGMLIHWVPKKWKSRYRIAFASQPIPLMVLSTAFIIFIIYQFMSADSCPFIYF
;
A
#
# COMPACT_ATOMS: atom_id res chain seq x y z
N MET A 1 -9.99 -14.30 4.08
CA MET A 1 -8.73 -14.80 3.54
C MET A 1 -8.92 -15.51 2.20
N ALA A 2 -9.80 -16.49 2.07
CA ALA A 2 -10.03 -17.19 0.81
C ALA A 2 -10.35 -16.26 -0.38
N THR A 3 -11.24 -15.29 -0.23
CA THR A 3 -11.57 -14.31 -1.26
C THR A 3 -10.40 -13.50 -1.76
N GLN A 4 -9.41 -13.20 -0.91
CA GLN A 4 -8.21 -12.47 -1.31
C GLN A 4 -7.23 -13.38 -2.09
N ILE A 5 -7.14 -14.66 -1.74
CA ILE A 5 -6.33 -15.63 -2.47
C ILE A 5 -6.92 -15.88 -3.85
N VAL A 6 -8.25 -16.09 -3.93
CA VAL A 6 -8.95 -16.25 -5.21
C VAL A 6 -8.84 -14.99 -6.06
N GLY A 7 -8.96 -13.80 -5.45
CA GLY A 7 -8.73 -12.53 -6.12
C GLY A 7 -7.30 -12.40 -6.67
N GLY A 8 -6.31 -12.86 -5.91
CA GLY A 8 -4.92 -12.91 -6.39
C GLY A 8 -4.78 -13.84 -7.60
N TRP A 9 -5.31 -15.03 -7.53
CA TRP A 9 -5.26 -16.00 -8.63
C TRP A 9 -5.97 -15.50 -9.89
N TRP A 10 -7.04 -14.75 -9.75
CA TRP A 10 -7.75 -14.14 -10.87
C TRP A 10 -6.90 -13.12 -11.65
N HIS A 11 -5.87 -12.52 -11.02
CA HIS A 11 -5.01 -11.52 -11.64
C HIS A 11 -3.92 -12.09 -12.56
N GLY A 12 -3.66 -13.38 -12.55
CA GLY A 12 -2.68 -13.98 -13.48
C GLY A 12 -2.13 -15.32 -13.02
N ALA A 13 -1.35 -15.95 -13.90
CA ALA A 13 -0.82 -17.30 -13.74
C ALA A 13 0.39 -17.42 -12.77
N SER A 14 1.01 -16.29 -12.39
CA SER A 14 2.17 -16.30 -11.50
C SER A 14 1.79 -16.51 -10.03
N TRP A 15 2.57 -17.30 -9.32
CA TRP A 15 2.49 -17.47 -7.87
C TRP A 15 2.55 -16.17 -7.08
N ASN A 16 3.21 -15.15 -7.63
CA ASN A 16 3.31 -13.84 -7.00
C ASN A 16 1.93 -13.18 -6.78
N PHE A 17 0.96 -13.41 -7.64
CA PHE A 17 -0.41 -12.92 -7.46
C PHE A 17 -1.11 -13.63 -6.30
N ILE A 18 -0.88 -14.95 -6.15
CA ILE A 18 -1.43 -15.73 -5.03
C ILE A 18 -0.78 -15.28 -3.71
N ILE A 19 0.54 -15.04 -3.71
CA ILE A 19 1.29 -14.51 -2.57
C ILE A 19 0.76 -13.12 -2.20
N TRP A 20 0.58 -12.26 -3.18
CA TRP A 20 0.00 -10.93 -2.95
C TRP A 20 -1.40 -10.99 -2.32
N GLY A 21 -2.29 -11.81 -2.87
CA GLY A 21 -3.63 -12.03 -2.32
C GLY A 21 -3.59 -12.63 -0.92
N GLY A 22 -2.72 -13.63 -0.71
CA GLY A 22 -2.50 -14.26 0.59
C GLY A 22 -2.00 -13.30 1.65
N LEU A 23 -1.00 -12.47 1.33
CA LEU A 23 -0.47 -11.44 2.24
C LEU A 23 -1.53 -10.41 2.62
N ASN A 24 -2.33 -9.93 1.65
CA ASN A 24 -3.41 -8.99 1.93
C ASN A 24 -4.50 -9.64 2.81
N GLY A 25 -4.87 -10.89 2.53
CA GLY A 25 -5.81 -11.64 3.35
C GLY A 25 -5.28 -11.90 4.77
N PHE A 26 -4.00 -12.28 4.88
CA PHE A 26 -3.34 -12.45 6.17
C PHE A 26 -3.29 -11.14 6.96
N GLY A 27 -2.91 -10.03 6.31
CA GLY A 27 -2.87 -8.71 6.95
C GLY A 27 -4.22 -8.29 7.53
N GLN A 28 -5.33 -8.55 6.82
CA GLN A 28 -6.69 -8.27 7.33
C GLN A 28 -7.03 -9.12 8.55
N VAL A 29 -6.75 -10.43 8.51
CA VAL A 29 -7.00 -11.34 9.65
C VAL A 29 -6.12 -10.97 10.84
N PHE A 30 -4.84 -10.74 10.58
CA PHE A 30 -3.89 -10.31 11.61
C PHE A 30 -4.34 -9.01 12.28
N ASN A 31 -4.68 -7.99 11.49
CA ASN A 31 -5.15 -6.72 12.04
C ASN A 31 -6.40 -6.90 12.91
N LYS A 32 -7.36 -7.72 12.47
CA LYS A 32 -8.58 -7.99 13.23
C LYS A 32 -8.29 -8.66 14.58
N ILE A 33 -7.35 -9.60 14.63
CA ILE A 33 -6.93 -10.27 15.87
C ILE A 33 -6.11 -9.30 16.73
N TRP A 34 -5.18 -8.58 16.12
CA TRP A 34 -4.28 -7.64 16.76
C TRP A 34 -5.01 -6.52 17.49
N CYS A 35 -6.00 -5.92 16.82
CA CYS A 35 -6.79 -4.84 17.41
C CYS A 35 -7.64 -5.26 18.61
N LYS A 36 -7.93 -6.57 18.75
CA LYS A 36 -8.66 -7.10 19.92
C LYS A 36 -7.76 -7.30 21.15
N ARG A 37 -6.44 -7.28 21.00
CA ARG A 37 -5.49 -7.48 22.10
C ARG A 37 -5.23 -6.19 22.85
N SER A 38 -4.86 -6.31 24.14
CA SER A 38 -4.47 -5.17 24.95
C SER A 38 -3.26 -4.46 24.37
N ILE A 39 -3.12 -3.17 24.66
CA ILE A 39 -2.02 -2.38 24.12
C ILE A 39 -0.67 -2.86 24.66
N THR A 40 -0.63 -3.29 25.92
CA THR A 40 0.55 -3.90 26.54
C THR A 40 0.97 -5.18 25.82
N PHE A 41 0.02 -6.08 25.55
CA PHE A 41 0.29 -7.28 24.76
C PHE A 41 0.87 -6.95 23.38
N ARG A 42 0.28 -5.97 22.69
CA ARG A 42 0.74 -5.54 21.36
C ARG A 42 2.16 -4.99 21.39
N ALA A 43 2.47 -4.15 22.39
CA ALA A 43 3.81 -3.59 22.57
C ALA A 43 4.85 -4.69 22.88
N SER A 44 4.54 -5.58 23.82
CA SER A 44 5.43 -6.70 24.19
C SER A 44 5.68 -7.65 23.03
N ALA A 45 4.61 -8.03 22.30
CA ALA A 45 4.73 -8.91 21.15
C ALA A 45 5.54 -8.27 20.01
N ALA A 46 5.32 -6.98 19.72
CA ALA A 46 6.10 -6.25 18.72
C ALA A 46 7.59 -6.16 19.12
N PHE A 47 7.90 -5.92 20.40
CA PHE A 47 9.26 -5.89 20.90
C PHE A 47 9.95 -7.26 20.78
N ILE A 48 9.28 -8.34 21.17
CA ILE A 48 9.83 -9.70 21.09
C ILE A 48 10.12 -10.07 19.63
N LEU A 49 9.19 -9.79 18.72
CA LEU A 49 9.36 -10.09 17.30
C LEU A 49 10.45 -9.21 16.66
N PHE A 50 10.57 -7.94 17.07
CA PHE A 50 11.66 -7.08 16.68
C PHE A 50 13.01 -7.65 17.13
N ALA A 51 13.15 -7.97 18.41
CA ALA A 51 14.40 -8.46 18.99
C ALA A 51 14.80 -9.82 18.35
N ALA A 52 13.87 -10.75 18.22
CA ALA A 52 14.12 -12.04 17.59
C ALA A 52 14.56 -11.87 16.11
N SER A 53 13.86 -11.04 15.33
CA SER A 53 14.22 -10.78 13.93
C SER A 53 15.59 -10.11 13.82
N ALA A 54 15.89 -9.14 14.69
CA ALA A 54 17.19 -8.46 14.71
C ALA A 54 18.35 -9.40 15.06
N ILE A 55 18.15 -10.29 16.04
CA ILE A 55 19.16 -11.30 16.43
C ILE A 55 19.39 -12.29 15.28
N ILE A 56 18.32 -12.79 14.64
CA ILE A 56 18.45 -13.71 13.51
C ILE A 56 19.16 -13.01 12.34
N PHE A 57 18.79 -11.76 12.03
CA PHE A 57 19.45 -11.00 10.98
C PHE A 57 20.94 -10.79 11.28
N LYS A 58 21.29 -10.44 12.53
CA LYS A 58 22.69 -10.26 12.94
C LYS A 58 23.52 -11.52 12.73
N ASN A 59 22.96 -12.70 13.01
CA ASN A 59 23.69 -13.95 12.94
C ASN A 59 23.76 -14.57 11.54
N TYR A 60 22.68 -14.42 10.74
CA TYR A 60 22.55 -15.12 9.46
C TYR A 60 22.52 -14.18 8.25
N HIS A 61 22.42 -12.86 8.45
CA HIS A 61 22.37 -11.83 7.38
C HIS A 61 21.27 -12.06 6.32
N ILE A 62 20.18 -12.72 6.69
CA ILE A 62 19.07 -12.98 5.78
C ILE A 62 18.18 -11.73 5.70
N ALA A 63 18.06 -11.13 4.50
CA ALA A 63 17.41 -9.84 4.27
C ALA A 63 15.94 -9.78 4.78
N ILE A 64 15.18 -10.89 4.71
CA ILE A 64 13.80 -10.91 5.19
C ILE A 64 13.72 -10.61 6.69
N PHE A 65 14.70 -11.03 7.49
CA PHE A 65 14.73 -10.74 8.91
C PHE A 65 15.11 -9.29 9.22
N ALA A 66 15.88 -8.61 8.36
CA ALA A 66 16.09 -7.17 8.45
C ALA A 66 14.77 -6.42 8.23
N ILE A 67 14.01 -6.78 7.19
CA ILE A 67 12.72 -6.15 6.87
C ILE A 67 11.71 -6.38 7.99
N THR A 68 11.61 -7.61 8.51
CA THR A 68 10.71 -7.93 9.63
C THR A 68 11.14 -7.21 10.92
N ALA A 69 12.43 -7.09 11.20
CA ALA A 69 12.94 -6.32 12.34
C ALA A 69 12.56 -4.84 12.21
N VAL A 70 12.77 -4.22 11.06
CA VAL A 70 12.35 -2.83 10.81
C VAL A 70 10.85 -2.67 11.01
N TYR A 71 10.04 -3.58 10.43
CA TYR A 71 8.59 -3.53 10.55
C TYR A 71 8.11 -3.60 12.01
N PHE A 72 8.57 -4.59 12.76
CA PHE A 72 8.19 -4.75 14.18
C PHE A 72 8.80 -3.69 15.08
N GLY A 73 9.98 -3.18 14.75
CA GLY A 73 10.58 -2.03 15.43
C GLY A 73 9.73 -0.78 15.26
N VAL A 74 9.32 -0.48 14.04
CA VAL A 74 8.42 0.65 13.73
C VAL A 74 7.08 0.47 14.44
N LEU A 75 6.51 -0.73 14.46
CA LEU A 75 5.29 -1.03 15.22
C LEU A 75 5.47 -0.77 16.72
N PHE A 76 6.54 -1.26 17.32
CA PHE A 76 6.83 -1.08 18.74
C PHE A 76 6.99 0.40 19.10
N PHE A 77 7.85 1.12 18.38
CA PHE A 77 8.07 2.55 18.63
C PHE A 77 6.82 3.38 18.41
N GLY A 78 6.01 3.04 17.39
CA GLY A 78 4.75 3.73 17.16
C GLY A 78 3.73 3.51 18.27
N ILE A 79 3.56 2.27 18.75
CA ILE A 79 2.69 1.99 19.89
C ILE A 79 3.17 2.74 21.14
N TYR A 80 4.47 2.73 21.39
CA TYR A 80 5.08 3.41 22.53
C TYR A 80 4.90 4.93 22.46
N SER A 81 5.15 5.54 21.29
CA SER A 81 4.91 6.97 21.06
C SER A 81 3.45 7.36 21.30
N VAL A 82 2.52 6.56 20.78
CA VAL A 82 1.08 6.79 20.98
C VAL A 82 0.72 6.71 22.46
N LEU A 83 1.33 5.79 23.23
CA LEU A 83 1.12 5.71 24.70
C LEU A 83 1.63 6.95 25.41
N ILE A 84 2.80 7.45 25.05
CA ILE A 84 3.35 8.69 25.63
C ILE A 84 2.42 9.86 25.35
N PHE A 85 1.99 10.05 24.08
CA PHE A 85 1.09 11.16 23.73
C PHE A 85 -0.27 11.09 24.42
N ARG A 86 -0.74 9.90 24.76
CA ARG A 86 -1.97 9.74 25.57
C ARG A 86 -1.87 10.43 26.94
N LEU A 87 -0.67 10.49 27.51
CA LEU A 87 -0.45 11.16 28.79
C LEU A 87 -0.54 12.68 28.70
N PHE A 88 -0.29 13.25 27.51
CA PHE A 88 -0.26 14.70 27.31
C PHE A 88 -1.59 15.29 26.79
N SER A 89 -2.25 14.63 25.85
CA SER A 89 -3.48 15.17 25.26
C SER A 89 -4.32 14.10 24.57
N GLN A 90 -5.59 13.96 24.99
CA GLN A 90 -6.54 13.02 24.37
C GLN A 90 -6.87 13.35 22.91
N LYS A 91 -6.97 14.63 22.56
CA LYS A 91 -7.28 15.08 21.17
C LYS A 91 -6.12 14.79 20.24
N THR A 92 -4.92 15.15 20.64
CA THR A 92 -3.69 14.89 19.87
C THR A 92 -3.43 13.38 19.74
N TYR A 93 -3.66 12.62 20.83
CA TYR A 93 -3.60 11.17 20.83
C TYR A 93 -4.47 10.53 19.73
N HIS A 94 -5.76 10.92 19.67
CA HIS A 94 -6.68 10.33 18.69
C HIS A 94 -6.22 10.58 17.25
N TRP A 95 -5.78 11.79 16.94
CA TRP A 95 -5.32 12.15 15.61
C TRP A 95 -4.04 11.39 15.23
N LEU A 96 -3.05 11.33 16.12
CA LEU A 96 -1.80 10.58 15.92
C LEU A 96 -2.07 9.08 15.76
N TYR A 97 -2.98 8.52 16.55
CA TYR A 97 -3.36 7.11 16.42
C TYR A 97 -3.97 6.80 15.05
N VAL A 98 -4.85 7.66 14.55
CA VAL A 98 -5.43 7.50 13.21
C VAL A 98 -4.36 7.63 12.14
N ALA A 99 -3.53 8.67 12.19
CA ALA A 99 -2.45 8.89 11.24
C ALA A 99 -1.47 7.71 11.22
N TRP A 100 -1.11 7.19 12.39
CA TRP A 100 -0.26 6.00 12.54
C TRP A 100 -0.85 4.76 11.85
N ASN A 101 -2.12 4.46 12.11
CA ASN A 101 -2.78 3.30 11.50
C ASN A 101 -2.90 3.44 9.97
N VAL A 102 -3.17 4.64 9.47
CA VAL A 102 -3.19 4.91 8.02
C VAL A 102 -1.80 4.68 7.41
N THR A 103 -0.75 5.21 8.04
CA THR A 103 0.64 5.04 7.57
C THR A 103 1.03 3.57 7.53
N LEU A 104 0.77 2.81 8.60
CA LEU A 104 1.07 1.38 8.64
C LEU A 104 0.35 0.59 7.55
N THR A 105 -0.93 0.89 7.33
CA THR A 105 -1.72 0.24 6.29
C THR A 105 -1.17 0.58 4.91
N PHE A 106 -0.81 1.84 4.67
CA PHE A 106 -0.23 2.29 3.42
C PHE A 106 1.11 1.60 3.14
N VAL A 107 2.01 1.57 4.11
CA VAL A 107 3.32 0.89 3.99
C VAL A 107 3.13 -0.61 3.70
N PHE A 108 2.23 -1.27 4.42
CA PHE A 108 1.95 -2.68 4.22
C PHE A 108 1.40 -2.96 2.81
N ILE A 109 0.42 -2.19 2.35
CA ILE A 109 -0.15 -2.34 1.00
C ILE A 109 0.92 -2.06 -0.07
N THR A 110 1.75 -1.04 0.12
CA THR A 110 2.85 -0.71 -0.80
C THR A 110 3.84 -1.87 -0.89
N PHE A 111 4.21 -2.46 0.25
CA PHE A 111 5.09 -3.62 0.29
C PHE A 111 4.47 -4.83 -0.46
N THR A 112 3.22 -5.16 -0.20
CA THR A 112 2.56 -6.29 -0.89
C THR A 112 2.43 -6.08 -2.39
N ARG A 113 2.35 -4.82 -2.85
CA ARG A 113 2.34 -4.45 -4.28
C ARG A 113 3.61 -4.83 -5.04
N LEU A 114 4.73 -5.05 -4.37
CA LEU A 114 5.96 -5.56 -5.01
C LEU A 114 5.71 -6.91 -5.67
N PHE A 115 5.02 -7.81 -4.96
CA PHE A 115 4.67 -9.14 -5.51
C PHE A 115 3.70 -9.03 -6.68
N PHE A 116 2.70 -8.15 -6.58
CA PHE A 116 1.77 -7.90 -7.68
C PHE A 116 2.52 -7.41 -8.92
N ARG A 117 3.37 -6.39 -8.77
CA ARG A 117 4.14 -5.81 -9.87
C ARG A 117 5.11 -6.81 -10.49
N ALA A 118 5.76 -7.64 -9.67
CA ALA A 118 6.71 -8.64 -10.14
C ALA A 118 6.05 -9.74 -10.99
N GLY A 119 4.76 -10.03 -10.75
CA GLY A 119 3.98 -11.01 -11.51
C GLY A 119 3.32 -10.46 -12.78
N SER A 120 3.32 -9.12 -12.96
CA SER A 120 2.66 -8.48 -14.10
C SER A 120 3.50 -8.54 -15.38
N ASN A 121 2.82 -8.62 -16.53
CA ASN A 121 3.45 -8.55 -17.87
C ASN A 121 4.48 -9.67 -18.16
N LEU A 122 4.28 -10.87 -17.64
CA LEU A 122 5.15 -12.01 -17.87
C LEU A 122 4.50 -13.04 -18.79
N ASP A 123 5.33 -13.69 -19.60
CA ASP A 123 4.92 -14.89 -20.33
C ASP A 123 4.50 -15.97 -19.33
N PRO A 124 3.30 -16.61 -19.48
CA PRO A 124 2.86 -17.66 -18.57
C PRO A 124 3.83 -18.83 -18.42
N ALA A 125 4.63 -19.13 -19.44
CA ALA A 125 5.61 -20.22 -19.42
C ALA A 125 6.78 -19.95 -18.44
N GLU A 126 7.22 -18.69 -18.35
CA GLU A 126 8.37 -18.28 -17.52
C GLU A 126 7.93 -17.48 -16.28
N ALA A 127 6.62 -17.23 -16.14
CA ALA A 127 6.06 -16.28 -15.19
C ALA A 127 6.53 -16.50 -13.76
N ASN A 128 6.62 -17.75 -13.31
CA ASN A 128 6.93 -18.05 -11.91
C ASN A 128 8.39 -17.79 -11.56
N GLU A 129 9.33 -18.19 -12.41
CA GLU A 129 10.76 -18.01 -12.14
C GLU A 129 11.16 -16.54 -12.25
N VAL A 130 10.78 -15.88 -13.34
CA VAL A 130 11.08 -14.46 -13.57
C VAL A 130 10.42 -13.57 -12.50
N ALA A 131 9.14 -13.82 -12.18
CA ALA A 131 8.44 -13.08 -11.16
C ALA A 131 9.08 -13.22 -9.78
N TRP A 132 9.50 -14.43 -9.41
CA TRP A 132 10.15 -14.68 -8.13
C TRP A 132 11.52 -14.01 -8.04
N ASN A 133 12.34 -14.11 -9.09
CA ASN A 133 13.64 -13.45 -9.15
C ASN A 133 13.50 -11.93 -9.13
N THR A 134 12.51 -11.38 -9.81
CA THR A 134 12.19 -9.94 -9.77
C THR A 134 11.80 -9.51 -8.37
N ALA A 135 10.93 -10.25 -7.68
CA ALA A 135 10.54 -9.94 -6.31
C ALA A 135 11.75 -9.99 -5.35
N LYS A 136 12.62 -11.02 -5.48
CA LYS A 136 13.87 -11.09 -4.69
C LYS A 136 14.76 -9.88 -4.91
N ASN A 137 15.00 -9.50 -6.18
CA ASN A 137 15.81 -8.35 -6.51
C ASN A 137 15.22 -7.04 -5.95
N MET A 138 13.91 -6.85 -6.04
CA MET A 138 13.24 -5.68 -5.44
C MET A 138 13.43 -5.62 -3.93
N VAL A 139 13.29 -6.76 -3.23
CA VAL A 139 13.52 -6.84 -1.78
C VAL A 139 14.98 -6.56 -1.43
N GLN A 140 15.93 -7.09 -2.19
CA GLN A 140 17.36 -6.81 -1.99
C GLN A 140 17.68 -5.32 -2.18
N GLN A 141 17.10 -4.67 -3.20
CA GLN A 141 17.28 -3.23 -3.45
C GLN A 141 16.78 -2.36 -2.29
N MET A 142 15.76 -2.79 -1.54
CA MET A 142 15.32 -2.06 -0.34
C MET A 142 16.40 -1.97 0.75
N GLY A 143 17.32 -2.93 0.80
CA GLY A 143 18.46 -2.96 1.73
C GLY A 143 19.71 -2.20 1.26
N THR A 144 19.72 -1.68 0.02
CA THR A 144 20.86 -0.93 -0.51
C THR A 144 20.81 0.54 -0.08
N ALA A 145 21.95 1.24 -0.21
CA ALA A 145 22.03 2.67 0.09
C ALA A 145 21.10 3.47 -0.85
N TRP A 146 20.22 4.27 -0.25
CA TRP A 146 19.27 5.09 -1.00
C TRP A 146 19.97 6.34 -1.56
N LYS A 147 19.79 6.58 -2.84
CA LYS A 147 20.31 7.77 -3.53
C LYS A 147 19.33 8.93 -3.39
N TRP A 148 19.40 9.65 -2.29
CA TRP A 148 18.49 10.77 -1.99
C TRP A 148 18.65 11.95 -2.93
N ASP A 149 19.82 12.13 -3.51
CA ASP A 149 20.16 13.16 -4.51
C ASP A 149 19.33 13.04 -5.79
N THR A 150 18.92 11.82 -6.17
CA THR A 150 18.13 11.59 -7.38
C THR A 150 16.62 11.79 -7.18
N LEU A 151 16.14 11.95 -5.94
CA LEU A 151 14.72 12.07 -5.61
C LEU A 151 14.05 13.25 -6.31
N GLY A 152 14.72 14.41 -6.35
CA GLY A 152 14.21 15.60 -7.04
C GLY A 152 14.03 15.40 -8.54
N THR A 153 14.98 14.75 -9.17
CA THR A 153 14.95 14.44 -10.62
C THR A 153 13.82 13.47 -10.93
N ILE A 154 13.69 12.38 -10.16
CA ILE A 154 12.62 11.39 -10.32
C ILE A 154 11.25 12.02 -10.10
N ALA A 155 11.10 12.86 -9.06
CA ALA A 155 9.84 13.55 -8.79
C ALA A 155 9.44 14.48 -9.93
N TRP A 156 10.40 15.19 -10.53
CA TRP A 156 10.14 16.06 -11.67
C TRP A 156 9.76 15.27 -12.92
N GLN A 157 10.44 14.16 -13.21
CA GLN A 157 10.13 13.30 -14.36
C GLN A 157 8.71 12.68 -14.25
N HIS A 158 8.22 12.45 -13.03
CA HIS A 158 6.92 11.85 -12.77
C HIS A 158 5.92 12.84 -12.16
N ILE A 159 6.09 14.14 -12.39
CA ILE A 159 5.29 15.20 -11.77
C ILE A 159 3.79 15.00 -12.01
N ASN A 160 3.39 14.57 -13.20
CA ASN A 160 2.00 14.34 -13.57
C ASN A 160 1.36 13.25 -12.70
N ILE A 161 2.10 12.15 -12.45
CA ILE A 161 1.63 11.05 -11.58
C ILE A 161 1.47 11.56 -10.15
N ILE A 162 2.43 12.34 -9.65
CA ILE A 162 2.39 12.93 -8.31
C ILE A 162 1.20 13.89 -8.19
N LEU A 163 0.96 14.75 -9.17
CA LEU A 163 -0.17 15.67 -9.17
C LEU A 163 -1.52 14.94 -9.16
N VAL A 164 -1.68 13.91 -9.98
CA VAL A 164 -2.90 13.08 -10.00
C VAL A 164 -3.09 12.36 -8.66
N PHE A 165 -2.02 11.83 -8.08
CA PHE A 165 -2.07 11.21 -6.75
C PHE A 165 -2.51 12.20 -5.67
N ILE A 166 -1.91 13.39 -5.62
CA ILE A 166 -2.28 14.45 -4.67
C ILE A 166 -3.73 14.87 -4.88
N ALA A 167 -4.16 15.09 -6.12
CA ALA A 167 -5.54 15.44 -6.43
C ALA A 167 -6.52 14.33 -5.97
N GLY A 168 -6.20 13.07 -6.20
CA GLY A 168 -6.99 11.94 -5.73
C GLY A 168 -7.10 11.88 -4.20
N MET A 169 -6.00 12.14 -3.50
CA MET A 169 -5.99 12.22 -2.02
C MET A 169 -6.82 13.38 -1.50
N LEU A 170 -6.72 14.56 -2.12
CA LEU A 170 -7.52 15.74 -1.75
C LEU A 170 -9.01 15.45 -1.95
N ILE A 171 -9.41 14.85 -3.07
CA ILE A 171 -10.79 14.45 -3.35
C ILE A 171 -11.25 13.39 -2.34
N HIS A 172 -10.36 12.46 -1.96
CA HIS A 172 -10.67 11.45 -0.95
C HIS A 172 -11.00 12.05 0.41
N TRP A 173 -10.33 13.12 0.81
CA TRP A 173 -10.52 13.79 2.09
C TRP A 173 -11.67 14.80 2.11
N VAL A 174 -12.28 15.11 0.96
CA VAL A 174 -13.47 15.97 0.90
C VAL A 174 -14.56 15.42 1.83
N PRO A 175 -15.17 16.26 2.69
CA PRO A 175 -16.22 15.85 3.63
C PRO A 175 -17.41 15.19 2.92
N LYS A 176 -18.01 14.19 3.59
CA LYS A 176 -19.15 13.42 3.04
C LYS A 176 -20.31 14.31 2.59
N LYS A 177 -20.56 15.43 3.29
CA LYS A 177 -21.62 16.42 2.93
C LYS A 177 -21.37 17.02 1.53
N TRP A 178 -20.13 17.34 1.21
CA TRP A 178 -19.76 17.89 -0.10
C TRP A 178 -19.89 16.83 -1.20
N LYS A 179 -19.39 15.62 -0.93
CA LYS A 179 -19.54 14.49 -1.87
C LYS A 179 -21.02 14.19 -2.19
N SER A 180 -21.89 14.26 -1.18
CA SER A 180 -23.33 14.09 -1.39
C SER A 180 -23.93 15.21 -2.24
N ARG A 181 -23.53 16.48 -2.00
CA ARG A 181 -23.97 17.62 -2.81
C ARG A 181 -23.56 17.47 -4.27
N TYR A 182 -22.32 17.10 -4.54
CA TYR A 182 -21.84 16.84 -5.92
C TYR A 182 -22.65 15.76 -6.62
N ARG A 183 -22.89 14.65 -5.92
CA ARG A 183 -23.70 13.55 -6.50
C ARG A 183 -25.13 13.98 -6.84
N ILE A 184 -25.78 14.73 -5.94
CA ILE A 184 -27.13 15.24 -6.18
C ILE A 184 -27.10 16.27 -7.32
N ALA A 185 -26.16 17.22 -7.31
CA ALA A 185 -26.02 18.21 -8.37
C ALA A 185 -25.78 17.57 -9.73
N PHE A 186 -24.95 16.53 -9.82
CA PHE A 186 -24.75 15.76 -11.05
C PHE A 186 -26.01 15.03 -11.48
N ALA A 187 -26.68 14.34 -10.57
CA ALA A 187 -27.91 13.58 -10.86
C ALA A 187 -29.11 14.46 -11.23
N SER A 188 -29.10 15.73 -10.83
CA SER A 188 -30.16 16.70 -11.19
C SER A 188 -29.92 17.44 -12.52
N GLN A 189 -28.81 17.19 -13.20
CA GLN A 189 -28.52 17.80 -14.49
C GLN A 189 -29.38 17.20 -15.61
N PRO A 190 -29.69 17.97 -16.65
CA PRO A 190 -30.29 17.43 -17.88
C PRO A 190 -29.39 16.36 -18.51
N ILE A 191 -30.00 15.32 -19.07
CA ILE A 191 -29.28 14.19 -19.69
C ILE A 191 -28.15 14.63 -20.64
N PRO A 192 -28.34 15.61 -21.55
CA PRO A 192 -27.26 16.05 -22.45
C PRO A 192 -26.04 16.59 -21.68
N LEU A 193 -26.25 17.31 -20.57
CA LEU A 193 -25.17 17.87 -19.78
C LEU A 193 -24.44 16.78 -18.97
N MET A 194 -25.17 15.77 -18.48
CA MET A 194 -24.54 14.58 -17.87
C MET A 194 -23.64 13.84 -18.86
N VAL A 195 -24.10 13.64 -20.09
CA VAL A 195 -23.32 12.99 -21.16
C VAL A 195 -22.08 13.79 -21.48
N LEU A 196 -22.20 15.12 -21.67
CA LEU A 196 -21.07 15.99 -21.97
C LEU A 196 -20.03 16.01 -20.83
N SER A 197 -20.47 16.13 -19.58
CA SER A 197 -19.55 16.14 -18.43
C SER A 197 -18.86 14.78 -18.26
N THR A 198 -19.55 13.68 -18.49
CA THR A 198 -18.96 12.33 -18.46
C THR A 198 -17.95 12.15 -19.58
N ALA A 199 -18.30 12.54 -20.82
CA ALA A 199 -17.42 12.48 -21.98
C ALA A 199 -16.15 13.34 -21.75
N PHE A 200 -16.29 14.52 -21.16
CA PHE A 200 -15.18 15.39 -20.83
C PHE A 200 -14.22 14.75 -19.79
N ILE A 201 -14.77 14.11 -18.76
CA ILE A 201 -13.97 13.38 -17.77
C ILE A 201 -13.23 12.19 -18.43
N ILE A 202 -13.91 11.43 -19.28
CA ILE A 202 -13.29 10.32 -20.03
C ILE A 202 -12.17 10.85 -20.94
N PHE A 203 -12.39 11.98 -21.62
CA PHE A 203 -11.38 12.62 -22.45
C PHE A 203 -10.15 13.02 -21.64
N ILE A 204 -10.32 13.64 -20.45
CA ILE A 204 -9.22 13.97 -19.55
C ILE A 204 -8.47 12.69 -19.16
N ILE A 205 -9.17 11.64 -18.71
CA ILE A 205 -8.53 10.38 -18.32
C ILE A 205 -7.72 9.81 -19.50
N TYR A 206 -8.27 9.85 -20.71
CA TYR A 206 -7.58 9.38 -21.91
C TYR A 206 -6.27 10.12 -22.19
N GLN A 207 -6.19 11.43 -21.92
CA GLN A 207 -4.95 12.20 -22.08
C GLN A 207 -3.83 11.77 -21.13
N PHE A 208 -4.16 11.14 -19.98
CA PHE A 208 -3.19 10.61 -19.03
C PHE A 208 -2.82 9.13 -19.27
N MET A 209 -3.50 8.47 -20.21
CA MET A 209 -3.12 7.13 -20.62
C MET A 209 -1.95 7.23 -21.59
N SER A 210 -0.79 6.65 -21.22
CA SER A 210 0.33 6.51 -22.16
C SER A 210 -0.05 5.51 -23.26
N ALA A 211 0.36 5.81 -24.49
CA ALA A 211 0.08 4.95 -25.64
C ALA A 211 0.65 3.52 -25.50
N ASP A 212 1.65 3.34 -24.63
CA ASP A 212 2.32 2.07 -24.35
C ASP A 212 1.68 1.27 -23.20
N SER A 213 0.68 1.83 -22.50
CA SER A 213 -0.04 1.06 -21.49
C SER A 213 -1.10 0.20 -22.18
N CYS A 214 -0.78 -1.06 -22.45
CA CYS A 214 -1.80 -2.04 -22.78
C CYS A 214 -2.90 -1.99 -21.71
N PRO A 215 -4.16 -1.67 -22.08
CA PRO A 215 -5.25 -1.71 -21.11
C PRO A 215 -5.45 -3.17 -20.71
N PHE A 216 -5.26 -3.46 -19.44
CA PHE A 216 -5.75 -4.62 -18.68
C PHE A 216 -6.21 -5.84 -19.51
N ILE A 217 -5.36 -6.46 -20.31
CA ILE A 217 -5.61 -7.80 -20.82
C ILE A 217 -4.56 -8.70 -20.16
N TYR A 218 -4.88 -9.15 -18.97
CA TYR A 218 -4.16 -10.22 -18.31
C TYR A 218 -4.86 -11.54 -18.66
N PHE A 219 -4.51 -12.12 -19.79
CA PHE A 219 -4.85 -13.50 -20.10
C PHE A 219 -3.55 -14.30 -20.23
#